data_96005b4b9e1a54468816ee4cb79304d6
#
_entry.id   96005b4b9e1a54468816ee4cb79304d6
#
_cell.length_a   1.000
_cell.length_b   1.000
_cell.length_c   1.000
_cell.angle_alpha   90.00
_cell.angle_beta   90.00
_cell.angle_gamma   90.00
#
_symmetry.space_group_name_H-M   'P 1'
#
loop_
_entity.id
_entity.type
_entity.pdbx_description
1 polymer ?
#
loop_
_entity_poly.entity_id
_entity_poly.type
_entity_poly.pdbx_seq_one_letter_code
_entity_poly.pdbx_strand_id
1 'polypeptide(L)'
;MYTSPLKRCVETAQIIYPDIQLSKVDEIAEMDFGQFEGKTQQELEKLPEYTAWLKGGPEACPPDGEKFGDFSLRCISGLDIIFRDMMKKDITRAAMVTHGGVITNLLAGFGLPKGHPADYMCGPGEGFEILLSTFLWQKGPAFEISGRLF
;
A
#
# COMPACT_ATOMS: atom_id res chain seq x y z
N MET A 1 -14.50 5.72 -4.90
CA MET A 1 -13.12 5.44 -5.29
C MET A 1 -12.14 6.09 -4.33
N TYR A 2 -11.12 5.37 -3.92
CA TYR A 2 -10.10 5.86 -2.98
C TYR A 2 -8.75 5.98 -3.68
N THR A 3 -7.94 6.96 -3.28
CA THR A 3 -6.63 7.19 -3.88
C THR A 3 -5.64 7.75 -2.86
N SER A 4 -4.37 7.37 -3.02
CA SER A 4 -3.27 8.10 -2.40
C SER A 4 -3.34 9.59 -2.77
N PRO A 5 -2.93 10.52 -1.89
CA PRO A 5 -2.92 11.95 -2.19
C PRO A 5 -1.86 12.34 -3.23
N LEU A 6 -0.87 11.47 -3.48
CA LEU A 6 0.23 11.78 -4.40
C LEU A 6 -0.28 11.93 -5.84
N LYS A 7 0.24 12.95 -6.52
CA LYS A 7 -0.22 13.40 -7.84
C LYS A 7 -0.36 12.26 -8.85
N ARG A 8 0.64 11.37 -8.93
CA ARG A 8 0.62 10.21 -9.85
C ARG A 8 -0.57 9.28 -9.65
N CYS A 9 -0.99 9.04 -8.39
CA CYS A 9 -2.16 8.20 -8.10
C CYS A 9 -3.46 8.93 -8.41
N VAL A 10 -3.57 10.21 -8.09
CA VAL A 10 -4.74 11.04 -8.41
C VAL A 10 -4.95 11.11 -9.92
N GLU A 11 -3.91 11.38 -10.70
CA GLU A 11 -3.98 11.44 -12.17
C GLU A 11 -4.36 10.07 -12.75
N THR A 12 -3.74 8.98 -12.27
CA THR A 12 -4.10 7.61 -12.69
C THR A 12 -5.57 7.32 -12.39
N ALA A 13 -6.03 7.63 -11.19
CA ALA A 13 -7.42 7.44 -10.79
C ALA A 13 -8.40 8.21 -11.69
N GLN A 14 -8.08 9.46 -12.03
CA GLN A 14 -8.89 10.29 -12.92
C GLN A 14 -8.93 9.77 -14.36
N ILE A 15 -7.83 9.19 -14.84
CA ILE A 15 -7.78 8.60 -16.19
C ILE A 15 -8.64 7.32 -16.24
N ILE A 16 -8.52 6.45 -15.24
CA ILE A 16 -9.24 5.17 -15.22
C ILE A 16 -10.73 5.36 -14.93
N TYR A 17 -11.06 6.33 -14.07
CA TYR A 17 -12.41 6.59 -13.59
C TYR A 17 -12.76 8.08 -13.64
N PRO A 18 -12.91 8.68 -14.84
CA PRO A 18 -13.03 10.14 -14.99
C PRO A 18 -14.28 10.73 -14.31
N ASP A 19 -15.36 9.97 -14.22
CA ASP A 19 -16.66 10.46 -13.72
C ASP A 19 -16.90 10.10 -12.25
N ILE A 20 -15.91 9.48 -11.57
CA ILE A 20 -16.08 9.05 -10.18
C ILE A 20 -15.39 10.02 -9.22
N GLN A 21 -16.13 10.45 -8.18
CA GLN A 21 -15.57 11.24 -7.12
C GLN A 21 -14.45 10.48 -6.37
N LEU A 22 -13.30 11.13 -6.25
CA LEU A 22 -12.14 10.58 -5.56
C LEU A 22 -12.15 10.96 -4.07
N SER A 23 -11.96 9.98 -3.22
CA SER A 23 -11.67 10.16 -1.79
C SER A 23 -10.16 9.95 -1.57
N LYS A 24 -9.45 11.02 -1.22
CA LYS A 24 -8.02 10.93 -0.90
C LYS A 24 -7.84 10.40 0.51
N VAL A 25 -6.90 9.48 0.69
CA VAL A 25 -6.55 8.86 1.97
C VAL A 25 -5.03 8.98 2.15
N ASP A 26 -4.60 9.79 3.10
CA ASP A 26 -3.19 10.14 3.29
C ASP A 26 -2.38 8.92 3.77
N GLU A 27 -3.01 8.05 4.53
CA GLU A 27 -2.41 6.84 5.11
C GLU A 27 -1.94 5.82 4.07
N ILE A 28 -2.47 5.87 2.84
CA ILE A 28 -2.03 5.00 1.74
C ILE A 28 -1.07 5.69 0.77
N ALA A 29 -0.41 6.76 1.20
CA ALA A 29 0.74 7.33 0.47
C ALA A 29 1.93 6.37 0.48
N GLU A 30 2.82 6.49 -0.52
CA GLU A 30 4.04 5.68 -0.56
C GLU A 30 4.93 5.96 0.65
N MET A 31 5.79 5.00 0.98
CA MET A 31 6.80 5.15 2.01
C MET A 31 7.69 6.36 1.71
N ASP A 32 8.00 7.14 2.74
CA ASP A 32 9.03 8.17 2.64
C ASP A 32 10.41 7.51 2.72
N PHE A 33 11.09 7.46 1.58
CA PHE A 33 12.41 6.87 1.48
C PHE A 33 13.54 7.85 1.84
N GLY A 34 13.21 9.07 2.29
CA GLY A 34 14.20 10.06 2.73
C GLY A 34 15.34 10.26 1.74
N GLN A 35 16.58 10.06 2.18
CA GLN A 35 17.77 10.25 1.32
C GLN A 35 17.91 9.22 0.19
N PHE A 36 17.06 8.18 0.17
CA PHE A 36 17.03 7.23 -0.96
C PHE A 36 16.14 7.69 -2.11
N GLU A 37 15.31 8.72 -1.90
CA GLU A 37 14.45 9.27 -2.94
C GLU A 37 15.25 9.74 -4.17
N GLY A 38 14.69 9.49 -5.36
CA GLY A 38 15.26 9.89 -6.63
C GLY A 38 16.50 9.14 -7.09
N LYS A 39 16.98 8.16 -6.32
CA LYS A 39 18.10 7.31 -6.68
C LYS A 39 17.64 6.05 -7.41
N THR A 40 18.43 5.61 -8.37
CA THR A 40 18.25 4.31 -9.01
C THR A 40 18.69 3.17 -8.10
N GLN A 41 18.19 1.96 -8.36
CA GLN A 41 18.61 0.79 -7.62
C GLN A 41 20.13 0.58 -7.65
N GLN A 42 20.77 0.80 -8.81
CA GLN A 42 22.21 0.69 -8.96
C GLN A 42 23.03 1.68 -8.12
N GLU A 43 22.45 2.87 -7.87
CA GLU A 43 23.05 3.87 -6.97
C GLU A 43 22.86 3.47 -5.51
N LEU A 44 21.65 3.00 -5.17
CA LEU A 44 21.32 2.56 -3.81
C LEU A 44 22.13 1.36 -3.36
N GLU A 45 22.35 0.37 -4.22
CA GLU A 45 23.15 -0.84 -3.92
C GLU A 45 24.60 -0.55 -3.52
N LYS A 46 25.11 0.64 -3.86
CA LYS A 46 26.44 1.10 -3.46
C LYS A 46 26.49 1.72 -2.06
N LEU A 47 25.34 1.96 -1.47
CA LEU A 47 25.22 2.60 -0.16
C LEU A 47 25.16 1.54 0.94
N PRO A 48 26.09 1.52 1.90
CA PRO A 48 26.02 0.60 3.05
C PRO A 48 24.71 0.74 3.84
N GLU A 49 24.19 1.96 3.95
CA GLU A 49 22.94 2.29 4.64
C GLU A 49 21.74 1.62 3.98
N TYR A 50 21.73 1.51 2.65
CA TYR A 50 20.67 0.81 1.92
C TYR A 50 20.68 -0.69 2.20
N THR A 51 21.86 -1.30 2.21
CA THR A 51 22.01 -2.73 2.56
C THR A 51 21.58 -2.99 4.01
N ALA A 52 21.92 -2.10 4.93
CA ALA A 52 21.49 -2.17 6.32
C ALA A 52 19.98 -2.05 6.46
N TRP A 53 19.37 -1.09 5.76
CA TRP A 53 17.94 -0.88 5.73
C TRP A 53 17.17 -2.11 5.23
N LEU A 54 17.61 -2.74 4.14
CA LEU A 54 16.98 -3.96 3.60
C LEU A 54 16.96 -5.13 4.59
N LYS A 55 17.89 -5.16 5.54
CA LYS A 55 18.03 -6.25 6.54
C LYS A 55 17.42 -5.91 7.89
N GLY A 56 16.98 -4.68 8.10
CA GLY A 56 16.74 -4.14 9.43
C GLY A 56 15.36 -4.40 10.05
N GLY A 57 14.41 -5.01 9.37
CA GLY A 57 13.07 -5.31 9.91
C GLY A 57 12.24 -4.07 10.24
N PRO A 58 11.28 -4.15 11.21
CA PRO A 58 10.32 -3.08 11.48
C PRO A 58 10.93 -1.73 11.90
N GLU A 59 12.10 -1.77 12.56
CA GLU A 59 12.83 -0.56 12.98
C GLU A 59 13.71 0.03 11.88
N ALA A 60 13.80 -0.64 10.71
CA ALA A 60 14.57 -0.13 9.59
C ALA A 60 14.00 1.20 9.10
N CYS A 61 14.87 2.18 8.98
CA CYS A 61 14.54 3.54 8.57
C CYS A 61 15.58 4.02 7.55
N PRO A 62 15.16 4.47 6.37
CA PRO A 62 16.06 5.21 5.50
C PRO A 62 16.53 6.49 6.21
N PRO A 63 17.74 6.98 5.96
CA PRO A 63 18.16 8.27 6.52
C PRO A 63 17.15 9.38 6.18
N ASP A 64 16.68 10.10 7.18
CA ASP A 64 15.64 11.15 7.07
C ASP A 64 14.30 10.68 6.49
N GLY A 65 14.03 9.38 6.47
CA GLY A 65 12.80 8.79 5.95
C GLY A 65 11.87 8.22 7.02
N GLU A 66 10.94 7.38 6.60
CA GLU A 66 9.94 6.74 7.46
C GLU A 66 10.41 5.36 7.93
N LYS A 67 10.17 5.00 9.20
CA LYS A 67 10.39 3.63 9.67
C LYS A 67 9.43 2.66 9.00
N PHE A 68 9.91 1.47 8.65
CA PHE A 68 9.08 0.45 8.00
C PHE A 68 7.89 0.03 8.88
N GLY A 69 8.06 -0.05 10.19
CA GLY A 69 6.96 -0.37 11.12
C GLY A 69 5.87 0.70 11.12
N ASP A 70 6.25 1.99 11.13
CA ASP A 70 5.31 3.11 11.10
C ASP A 70 4.56 3.16 9.75
N PHE A 71 5.28 2.95 8.65
CA PHE A 71 4.69 2.78 7.32
C PHE A 71 3.64 1.66 7.29
N SER A 72 3.98 0.48 7.84
CA SER A 72 3.07 -0.67 7.86
C SER A 72 1.81 -0.40 8.68
N LEU A 73 1.95 0.21 9.86
CA LEU A 73 0.82 0.60 10.71
C LEU A 73 -0.06 1.65 10.04
N ARG A 74 0.55 2.62 9.37
CA ARG A 74 -0.17 3.65 8.63
C ARG A 74 -0.97 3.04 7.47
N CYS A 75 -0.39 2.15 6.68
CA CYS A 75 -1.06 1.50 5.56
C CYS A 75 -2.30 0.72 6.01
N ILE A 76 -2.21 -0.06 7.09
CA ILE A 76 -3.36 -0.82 7.58
C ILE A 76 -4.44 0.09 8.19
N SER A 77 -4.04 1.20 8.83
CA SER A 77 -4.97 2.23 9.28
C SER A 77 -5.74 2.85 8.11
N GLY A 78 -5.05 3.13 7.01
CA GLY A 78 -5.68 3.64 5.78
C GLY A 78 -6.71 2.66 5.20
N LEU A 79 -6.41 1.37 5.20
CA LEU A 79 -7.37 0.35 4.77
C LEU A 79 -8.57 0.24 5.72
N ASP A 80 -8.37 0.40 7.03
CA ASP A 80 -9.47 0.47 8.02
C ASP A 80 -10.38 1.68 7.78
N ILE A 81 -9.81 2.86 7.52
CA ILE A 81 -10.55 4.06 7.17
C ILE A 81 -11.42 3.82 5.94
N ILE A 82 -10.85 3.25 4.88
CA ILE A 82 -11.56 2.92 3.65
C ILE A 82 -12.70 1.92 3.93
N PHE A 83 -12.41 0.84 4.65
CA PHE A 83 -13.40 -0.20 4.94
C PHE A 83 -14.58 0.34 5.77
N ARG A 84 -14.31 1.16 6.77
CA ARG A 84 -15.36 1.83 7.56
C ARG A 84 -16.19 2.79 6.73
N ASP A 85 -15.59 3.56 5.84
CA ASP A 85 -16.30 4.46 4.94
C ASP A 85 -17.19 3.69 3.95
N MET A 86 -16.68 2.57 3.41
CA MET A 86 -17.47 1.68 2.56
C MET A 86 -18.68 1.13 3.30
N MET A 87 -18.50 0.62 4.52
CA MET A 87 -19.62 0.12 5.34
C MET A 87 -20.65 1.20 5.64
N LYS A 88 -20.21 2.40 6.02
CA LYS A 88 -21.09 3.53 6.31
C LYS A 88 -21.93 3.99 5.12
N LYS A 89 -21.40 3.82 3.91
CA LYS A 89 -22.04 4.24 2.66
C LYS A 89 -22.70 3.10 1.88
N ASP A 90 -22.75 1.88 2.45
CA ASP A 90 -23.24 0.66 1.80
C ASP A 90 -22.53 0.37 0.46
N ILE A 91 -21.23 0.69 0.38
CA ILE A 91 -20.40 0.42 -0.80
C ILE A 91 -19.87 -1.01 -0.72
N THR A 92 -20.23 -1.84 -1.70
CA THR A 92 -19.81 -3.25 -1.78
C THR A 92 -18.60 -3.49 -2.67
N ARG A 93 -18.27 -2.55 -3.56
CA ARG A 93 -17.10 -2.60 -4.44
C ARG A 93 -16.46 -1.21 -4.53
N ALA A 94 -15.15 -1.17 -4.38
CA ALA A 94 -14.38 0.06 -4.53
C ALA A 94 -13.06 -0.24 -5.23
N ALA A 95 -12.50 0.76 -5.89
CA ALA A 95 -11.12 0.73 -6.35
C ALA A 95 -10.27 1.62 -5.43
N MET A 96 -9.03 1.20 -5.17
CA MET A 96 -8.02 1.93 -4.44
C MET A 96 -6.78 2.07 -5.34
N VAL A 97 -6.41 3.31 -5.67
CA VAL A 97 -5.19 3.60 -6.43
C VAL A 97 -4.12 4.08 -5.47
N THR A 98 -3.05 3.30 -5.39
CA THR A 98 -1.94 3.52 -4.46
C THR A 98 -0.61 3.11 -5.09
N HIS A 99 0.37 2.68 -4.32
CA HIS A 99 1.76 2.46 -4.71
C HIS A 99 2.18 1.01 -4.49
N GLY A 100 3.23 0.60 -5.20
CA GLY A 100 3.76 -0.76 -5.11
C GLY A 100 4.19 -1.16 -3.70
N GLY A 101 4.84 -0.25 -2.96
CA GLY A 101 5.23 -0.50 -1.57
C GLY A 101 4.02 -0.71 -0.64
N VAL A 102 2.98 0.11 -0.79
CA VAL A 102 1.73 -0.02 -0.02
C VAL A 102 1.03 -1.35 -0.32
N ILE A 103 0.89 -1.70 -1.61
CA ILE A 103 0.27 -2.96 -2.04
C ILE A 103 1.03 -4.15 -1.45
N THR A 104 2.34 -4.22 -1.68
CA THR A 104 3.19 -5.31 -1.19
C THR A 104 3.12 -5.44 0.34
N ASN A 105 3.20 -4.32 1.06
CA ASN A 105 3.13 -4.32 2.52
C ASN A 105 1.78 -4.81 3.05
N LEU A 106 0.67 -4.32 2.49
CA LEU A 106 -0.67 -4.75 2.89
C LEU A 106 -0.89 -6.25 2.64
N LEU A 107 -0.54 -6.73 1.44
CA LEU A 107 -0.77 -8.12 1.07
C LEU A 107 0.12 -9.08 1.86
N ALA A 108 1.41 -8.79 2.00
CA ALA A 108 2.34 -9.64 2.76
C ALA A 108 2.05 -9.61 4.27
N GLY A 109 1.72 -8.44 4.81
CA GLY A 109 1.45 -8.27 6.25
C GLY A 109 0.10 -8.82 6.70
N PHE A 110 -0.95 -8.56 5.93
CA PHE A 110 -2.34 -8.74 6.38
C PHE A 110 -3.20 -9.61 5.45
N GLY A 111 -2.72 -9.95 4.25
CA GLY A 111 -3.44 -10.80 3.29
C GLY A 111 -3.46 -12.29 3.67
N LEU A 112 -4.47 -12.97 3.19
CA LEU A 112 -4.64 -14.43 3.29
C LEU A 112 -4.96 -15.01 1.90
N PRO A 113 -4.35 -16.14 1.48
CA PRO A 113 -3.32 -16.89 2.22
C PRO A 113 -2.03 -16.08 2.39
N LYS A 114 -1.21 -16.42 3.39
CA LYS A 114 0.09 -15.78 3.56
C LYS A 114 1.03 -16.15 2.42
N GLY A 115 1.75 -15.17 1.90
CA GLY A 115 2.74 -15.31 0.84
C GLY A 115 4.00 -14.51 1.15
N HIS A 116 5.00 -14.67 0.30
CA HIS A 116 6.24 -13.90 0.41
C HIS A 116 6.03 -12.50 -0.22
N PRO A 117 6.63 -11.42 0.32
CA PRO A 117 6.50 -10.08 -0.27
C PRO A 117 6.79 -10.00 -1.77
N ALA A 118 7.74 -10.79 -2.26
CA ALA A 118 8.06 -10.86 -3.69
C ALA A 118 6.89 -11.33 -4.58
N ASP A 119 5.96 -12.13 -4.03
CA ASP A 119 4.79 -12.63 -4.76
C ASP A 119 3.77 -11.50 -5.04
N TYR A 120 3.86 -10.42 -4.28
CA TYR A 120 2.94 -9.28 -4.31
C TYR A 120 3.52 -8.03 -4.97
N MET A 121 4.74 -8.10 -5.48
CA MET A 121 5.29 -7.00 -6.28
C MET A 121 4.50 -6.84 -7.57
N CYS A 122 4.17 -5.62 -7.91
CA CYS A 122 3.43 -5.29 -9.13
C CYS A 122 4.03 -4.05 -9.81
N GLY A 123 3.93 -4.05 -11.12
CA GLY A 123 4.31 -2.92 -11.96
C GLY A 123 3.21 -1.85 -12.05
N PRO A 124 3.49 -0.76 -12.78
CA PRO A 124 2.47 0.27 -13.04
C PRO A 124 1.25 -0.29 -13.75
N GLY A 125 0.06 0.01 -13.23
CA GLY A 125 -1.23 -0.46 -13.78
C GLY A 125 -1.64 -1.86 -13.34
N GLU A 126 -0.78 -2.60 -12.64
CA GLU A 126 -1.12 -3.89 -12.05
C GLU A 126 -1.69 -3.72 -10.64
N GLY A 127 -2.34 -4.76 -10.12
CA GLY A 127 -2.90 -4.75 -8.78
C GLY A 127 -3.47 -6.09 -8.35
N PHE A 128 -4.24 -6.06 -7.27
CA PHE A 128 -4.86 -7.24 -6.70
C PHE A 128 -6.31 -6.97 -6.32
N GLU A 129 -7.14 -7.99 -6.43
CA GLU A 129 -8.46 -8.00 -5.85
C GLU A 129 -8.38 -8.58 -4.44
N ILE A 130 -8.98 -7.87 -3.47
CA ILE A 130 -9.06 -8.31 -2.08
C ILE A 130 -10.52 -8.32 -1.61
N LEU A 131 -10.83 -9.22 -0.69
CA LEU A 131 -12.12 -9.31 -0.03
C LEU A 131 -11.99 -8.92 1.44
N LEU A 132 -12.63 -7.82 1.78
CA LEU A 132 -12.75 -7.35 3.16
C LEU A 132 -14.03 -7.93 3.78
N SER A 133 -13.92 -8.55 4.95
CA SER A 133 -15.07 -9.03 5.69
C SER A 133 -15.04 -8.57 7.15
N THR A 134 -16.18 -8.22 7.69
CA THR A 134 -16.29 -7.83 9.10
C THR A 134 -15.87 -8.95 10.04
N PHE A 135 -16.10 -10.20 9.65
CA PHE A 135 -15.73 -11.38 10.44
C PHE A 135 -14.21 -11.50 10.61
N LEU A 136 -13.43 -11.32 9.54
CA LEU A 136 -11.98 -11.35 9.63
C LEU A 136 -11.46 -10.12 10.37
N TRP A 137 -12.00 -8.93 10.05
CA TRP A 137 -11.54 -7.66 10.61
C TRP A 137 -11.71 -7.55 12.12
N GLN A 138 -12.76 -8.14 12.68
CA GLN A 138 -13.00 -8.18 14.14
C GLN A 138 -11.99 -9.02 14.92
N LYS A 139 -11.34 -9.97 14.27
CA LYS A 139 -10.31 -10.84 14.89
C LYS A 139 -8.90 -10.25 14.83
N GLY A 140 -8.76 -9.17 14.11
CA GLY A 140 -7.51 -8.49 13.78
C GLY A 140 -7.51 -8.12 12.30
N PRO A 141 -6.77 -7.09 11.87
CA PRO A 141 -6.78 -6.67 10.49
C PRO A 141 -6.26 -7.79 9.59
N ALA A 142 -7.17 -8.38 8.82
CA ALA A 142 -6.89 -9.40 7.82
C ALA A 142 -7.95 -9.36 6.71
N PHE A 143 -7.56 -9.78 5.51
CA PHE A 143 -8.44 -9.86 4.34
C PHE A 143 -8.01 -11.02 3.42
N GLU A 144 -8.92 -11.47 2.57
CA GLU A 144 -8.60 -12.50 1.57
C GLU A 144 -8.07 -11.87 0.29
N ILE A 145 -7.06 -12.49 -0.31
CA ILE A 145 -6.53 -12.12 -1.62
C ILE A 145 -7.23 -13.01 -2.65
N SER A 146 -8.10 -12.41 -3.49
CA SER A 146 -8.88 -13.16 -4.48
C SER A 146 -8.09 -13.44 -5.75
N GLY A 147 -7.22 -12.51 -6.16
CA GLY A 147 -6.45 -12.67 -7.37
C GLY A 147 -5.64 -11.44 -7.76
N ARG A 148 -4.80 -11.62 -8.78
CA ARG A 148 -4.03 -10.54 -9.40
C ARG A 148 -4.85 -9.93 -10.53
N LEU A 149 -4.83 -8.62 -10.64
CA LEU A 149 -5.42 -7.85 -11.72
C LEU A 149 -4.32 -7.47 -12.70
N PHE A 150 -4.44 -8.01 -13.93
CA PHE A 150 -3.54 -7.80 -15.07
C PHE A 150 -2.10 -8.27 -14.89
#